data_3dc6c37c3073348b5f486d692d9ca391
#
_entry.id   3dc6c37c3073348b5f486d692d9ca391
#
_cell.length_a   1.000
_cell.length_b   1.000
_cell.length_c   1.000
_cell.angle_alpha   90.00
_cell.angle_beta   90.00
_cell.angle_gamma   90.00
#
_symmetry.space_group_name_H-M   'P 1'
#
loop_
_entity.id
_entity.type
_entity.pdbx_description
1 polymer ?
#
loop_
_entity_poly.entity_id
_entity_poly.type
_entity_poly.pdbx_seq_one_letter_code
_entity_poly.pdbx_strand_id
1 'polypeptide(L)'
;FIDYQTNEADWEQRKNERREQLSGLKNVQLKAMFPDMDGRAIYVRSEQEQKICFALSSLGVKFRYEEPYEHQLADEMHSQYRPDFSIYFKQGGVTKRIYLEHFGVDEHGLVPAWFAKDKGITYEEANQKYNDGITWKKAAHEKFGTQLLVTSSADFHYSDIRDKLRKLLAEAGVPIQEKTDEELYDLVLP
;
A
#
# COMPACT_ATOMS: atom_id res chain seq x y z
N PHE A 1 -18.51 -4.55 10.61
CA PHE A 1 -18.75 -3.71 11.79
C PHE A 1 -17.90 -4.22 12.93
N ILE A 2 -16.91 -3.41 13.38
CA ILE A 2 -16.06 -3.71 14.53
C ILE A 2 -16.83 -3.24 15.76
N ASP A 3 -17.10 -4.18 16.67
CA ASP A 3 -17.71 -3.85 17.95
C ASP A 3 -16.70 -3.06 18.80
N TYR A 4 -16.97 -1.79 19.01
CA TYR A 4 -16.11 -0.87 19.78
C TYR A 4 -16.11 -1.13 21.30
N GLN A 5 -16.80 -2.19 21.77
CA GLN A 5 -16.90 -2.51 23.21
C GLN A 5 -15.92 -3.59 23.68
N THR A 6 -15.08 -4.13 22.81
CA THR A 6 -14.04 -5.09 23.22
C THR A 6 -12.84 -4.34 23.82
N ASN A 7 -12.32 -4.84 24.94
CA ASN A 7 -11.13 -4.26 25.56
C ASN A 7 -9.89 -4.46 24.64
N GLU A 8 -8.88 -3.65 24.80
CA GLU A 8 -7.69 -3.63 23.96
C GLU A 8 -6.95 -4.98 23.93
N ALA A 9 -6.97 -5.75 25.03
CA ALA A 9 -6.38 -7.08 25.11
C ALA A 9 -7.14 -8.12 24.27
N ASP A 10 -8.48 -8.10 24.27
CA ASP A 10 -9.30 -8.94 23.43
C ASP A 10 -9.15 -8.60 21.94
N TRP A 11 -8.95 -7.33 21.64
CA TRP A 11 -8.66 -6.87 20.28
C TRP A 11 -7.31 -7.40 19.77
N GLU A 12 -6.25 -7.28 20.54
CA GLU A 12 -4.92 -7.78 20.18
C GLU A 12 -4.91 -9.32 20.06
N GLN A 13 -5.62 -10.02 20.94
CA GLN A 13 -5.76 -11.47 20.86
C GLN A 13 -6.48 -11.90 19.57
N ARG A 14 -7.63 -11.32 19.26
CA ARG A 14 -8.38 -11.62 18.02
C ARG A 14 -7.61 -11.25 16.76
N LYS A 15 -6.86 -10.16 16.79
CA LYS A 15 -5.98 -9.74 15.72
C LYS A 15 -4.85 -10.74 15.48
N ASN A 16 -4.28 -11.30 16.55
CA ASN A 16 -3.24 -12.32 16.48
C ASN A 16 -3.79 -13.67 16.02
N GLU A 17 -4.93 -14.12 16.54
CA GLU A 17 -5.63 -15.32 16.10
C GLU A 17 -6.01 -15.25 14.62
N ARG A 18 -6.52 -14.11 14.17
CA ARG A 18 -6.83 -13.88 12.76
C ARG A 18 -5.58 -13.87 11.88
N ARG A 19 -4.46 -13.31 12.38
CA ARG A 19 -3.17 -13.38 11.70
C ARG A 19 -2.64 -14.81 11.60
N GLU A 20 -2.76 -15.61 12.66
CA GLU A 20 -2.36 -17.02 12.65
C GLU A 20 -3.22 -17.85 11.69
N GLN A 21 -4.52 -17.62 11.64
CA GLN A 21 -5.41 -18.25 10.66
C GLN A 21 -5.07 -17.82 9.22
N LEU A 22 -4.68 -16.58 9.01
CA LEU A 22 -4.31 -16.03 7.70
C LEU A 22 -2.90 -16.45 7.28
N SER A 23 -1.94 -16.63 8.22
CA SER A 23 -0.58 -17.10 7.92
C SER A 23 -0.54 -18.56 7.47
N GLY A 24 -1.50 -19.38 7.92
CA GLY A 24 -1.69 -20.76 7.46
C GLY A 24 -2.28 -20.88 6.05
N LEU A 25 -2.88 -19.82 5.55
CA LEU A 25 -3.45 -19.74 4.19
C LEU A 25 -2.49 -18.94 3.32
N LYS A 26 -1.57 -19.62 2.64
CA LYS A 26 -0.75 -18.98 1.60
C LYS A 26 -1.69 -18.25 0.62
N ASN A 27 -1.61 -16.91 0.58
CA ASN A 27 -2.33 -16.00 -0.34
C ASN A 27 -3.75 -15.54 0.09
N VAL A 28 -4.02 -15.27 1.36
CA VAL A 28 -5.23 -14.52 1.69
C VAL A 28 -5.08 -13.07 1.26
N GLN A 29 -5.87 -12.71 0.26
CA GLN A 29 -5.96 -11.35 -0.24
C GLN A 29 -7.22 -10.69 0.33
N LEU A 30 -7.10 -9.44 0.77
CA LEU A 30 -8.23 -8.61 1.20
C LEU A 30 -8.78 -7.86 -0.01
N LYS A 31 -10.10 -7.92 -0.19
CA LYS A 31 -10.75 -7.12 -1.23
C LYS A 31 -10.81 -5.65 -0.81
N ALA A 32 -10.34 -4.76 -1.64
CA ALA A 32 -10.55 -3.33 -1.46
C ALA A 32 -12.03 -2.97 -1.66
N MET A 33 -12.50 -1.93 -0.98
CA MET A 33 -13.90 -1.49 -1.03
C MET A 33 -14.29 -0.99 -2.41
N PHE A 34 -13.37 -0.30 -3.09
CA PHE A 34 -13.61 0.30 -4.39
C PHE A 34 -12.72 -0.32 -5.47
N PRO A 35 -13.18 -0.32 -6.73
CA PRO A 35 -12.37 -0.79 -7.85
C PRO A 35 -11.22 0.19 -8.18
N ASP A 36 -10.32 -0.25 -9.05
CA ASP A 36 -9.30 0.62 -9.64
C ASP A 36 -9.90 1.59 -10.69
N MET A 37 -9.04 2.39 -11.31
CA MET A 37 -9.45 3.36 -12.33
C MET A 37 -10.12 2.75 -13.58
N ASP A 38 -9.94 1.45 -13.81
CA ASP A 38 -10.55 0.71 -14.93
C ASP A 38 -11.79 -0.08 -14.50
N GLY A 39 -12.26 0.09 -13.28
CA GLY A 39 -13.41 -0.65 -12.73
C GLY A 39 -13.10 -2.08 -12.31
N ARG A 40 -11.82 -2.44 -12.18
CA ARG A 40 -11.39 -3.80 -11.78
C ARG A 40 -11.34 -3.92 -10.27
N ALA A 41 -11.83 -5.03 -9.74
CA ALA A 41 -11.70 -5.35 -8.32
C ALA A 41 -10.23 -5.47 -7.92
N ILE A 42 -9.89 -4.88 -6.76
CA ILE A 42 -8.53 -4.89 -6.22
C ILE A 42 -8.48 -5.85 -5.04
N TYR A 43 -7.48 -6.73 -5.02
CA TYR A 43 -7.18 -7.63 -3.93
C TYR A 43 -5.78 -7.33 -3.41
N VAL A 44 -5.71 -6.85 -2.17
CA VAL A 44 -4.48 -6.38 -1.52
C VAL A 44 -3.95 -7.39 -0.51
N ARG A 45 -2.69 -7.26 -0.12
CA ARG A 45 -1.99 -8.20 0.77
C ARG A 45 -2.06 -7.82 2.25
N SER A 46 -2.47 -6.60 2.56
CA SER A 46 -2.53 -6.11 3.95
C SER A 46 -3.71 -5.17 4.18
N GLU A 47 -4.10 -5.03 5.45
CA GLU A 47 -5.11 -4.05 5.86
C GLU A 47 -4.65 -2.61 5.62
N GLN A 48 -3.35 -2.34 5.72
CA GLN A 48 -2.79 -1.01 5.46
C GLN A 48 -2.93 -0.64 3.98
N GLU A 49 -2.62 -1.56 3.06
CA GLU A 49 -2.86 -1.36 1.63
C GLU A 49 -4.36 -1.19 1.32
N GLN A 50 -5.24 -1.92 2.00
CA GLN A 50 -6.69 -1.75 1.86
C GLN A 50 -7.13 -0.33 2.25
N LYS A 51 -6.60 0.20 3.34
CA LYS A 51 -6.86 1.58 3.78
C LYS A 51 -6.28 2.62 2.83
N ILE A 52 -5.12 2.34 2.23
CA ILE A 52 -4.54 3.19 1.17
C ILE A 52 -5.44 3.22 -0.05
N CYS A 53 -5.94 2.07 -0.53
CA CYS A 53 -6.91 2.02 -1.62
C CYS A 53 -8.14 2.88 -1.33
N PHE A 54 -8.70 2.76 -0.14
CA PHE A 54 -9.84 3.57 0.29
C PHE A 54 -9.51 5.07 0.26
N ALA A 55 -8.36 5.45 0.81
CA ALA A 55 -7.91 6.85 0.85
C ALA A 55 -7.71 7.42 -0.56
N LEU A 56 -7.05 6.69 -1.46
CA LEU A 56 -6.84 7.10 -2.85
C LEU A 56 -8.17 7.31 -3.59
N SER A 57 -9.11 6.37 -3.43
CA SER A 57 -10.44 6.48 -4.02
C SER A 57 -11.22 7.68 -3.46
N SER A 58 -11.17 7.90 -2.14
CA SER A 58 -11.85 9.02 -1.50
C SER A 58 -11.26 10.38 -1.87
N LEU A 59 -9.97 10.44 -2.20
CA LEU A 59 -9.29 11.64 -2.71
C LEU A 59 -9.50 11.86 -4.22
N GLY A 60 -10.25 11.00 -4.89
CA GLY A 60 -10.54 11.10 -6.31
C GLY A 60 -9.34 10.81 -7.20
N VAL A 61 -8.37 10.07 -6.70
CA VAL A 61 -7.13 9.73 -7.42
C VAL A 61 -7.34 8.50 -8.29
N LYS A 62 -6.85 8.56 -9.51
CA LYS A 62 -6.87 7.42 -10.45
C LYS A 62 -5.63 6.57 -10.26
N PHE A 63 -5.81 5.29 -9.99
CA PHE A 63 -4.70 4.39 -9.72
C PHE A 63 -4.98 2.96 -10.17
N ARG A 64 -3.90 2.18 -10.32
CA ARG A 64 -3.89 0.73 -10.50
C ARG A 64 -3.02 0.10 -9.41
N TYR A 65 -3.36 -1.09 -9.01
CA TYR A 65 -2.65 -1.86 -7.99
C TYR A 65 -1.74 -2.91 -8.64
N GLU A 66 -0.48 -2.98 -8.21
CA GLU A 66 0.54 -3.94 -8.69
C GLU A 66 0.70 -4.05 -10.22
N GLU A 67 0.51 -2.94 -10.92
CA GLU A 67 0.81 -2.88 -12.35
C GLU A 67 2.33 -3.02 -12.57
N PRO A 68 2.78 -3.72 -13.62
CA PRO A 68 4.21 -3.80 -13.91
C PRO A 68 4.85 -2.42 -14.06
N TYR A 69 6.03 -2.26 -13.47
CA TYR A 69 6.85 -1.06 -13.66
C TYR A 69 7.15 -0.84 -15.16
N GLU A 70 7.18 0.41 -15.59
CA GLU A 70 7.34 0.78 -17.00
C GLU A 70 8.70 0.40 -17.61
N HIS A 71 9.72 0.13 -16.78
CA HIS A 71 11.01 -0.36 -17.20
C HIS A 71 11.19 -1.83 -16.84
N GLN A 72 11.79 -2.60 -17.76
CA GLN A 72 12.06 -4.00 -17.53
C GLN A 72 13.21 -4.17 -16.53
N LEU A 73 12.91 -4.75 -15.37
CA LEU A 73 13.87 -4.99 -14.29
C LEU A 73 14.01 -6.46 -13.89
N ALA A 74 13.31 -7.37 -14.59
CA ALA A 74 13.45 -8.79 -14.35
C ALA A 74 14.87 -9.25 -14.70
N ASP A 75 15.51 -9.97 -13.79
CA ASP A 75 16.82 -10.60 -13.96
C ASP A 75 16.83 -11.99 -13.29
N GLU A 76 18.00 -12.61 -13.20
CA GLU A 76 18.13 -13.95 -12.58
C GLU A 76 17.75 -13.97 -11.08
N MET A 77 17.83 -12.83 -10.41
CA MET A 77 17.57 -12.68 -8.96
C MET A 77 16.20 -12.08 -8.65
N HIS A 78 15.59 -11.36 -9.60
CA HIS A 78 14.37 -10.60 -9.40
C HIS A 78 13.35 -10.88 -10.49
N SER A 79 12.10 -11.09 -10.09
CA SER A 79 10.96 -11.00 -11.00
C SER A 79 10.73 -9.56 -11.44
N GLN A 80 9.89 -9.35 -12.48
CA GLN A 80 9.53 -7.99 -12.89
C GLN A 80 8.95 -7.20 -11.72
N TYR A 81 9.48 -6.01 -11.53
CA TYR A 81 9.05 -5.10 -10.47
C TYR A 81 7.62 -4.64 -10.69
N ARG A 82 6.84 -4.69 -9.64
CA ARG A 82 5.46 -4.20 -9.58
C ARG A 82 5.33 -3.27 -8.38
N PRO A 83 5.39 -1.95 -8.59
CA PRO A 83 5.09 -1.00 -7.51
C PRO A 83 3.70 -1.27 -6.93
N ASP A 84 3.51 -1.03 -5.64
CA ASP A 84 2.21 -1.26 -5.00
C ASP A 84 1.09 -0.50 -5.72
N PHE A 85 1.33 0.77 -6.06
CA PHE A 85 0.36 1.59 -6.76
C PHE A 85 1.01 2.40 -7.89
N SER A 86 0.35 2.42 -9.04
CA SER A 86 0.62 3.36 -10.13
C SER A 86 -0.49 4.40 -10.16
N ILE A 87 -0.12 5.67 -10.09
CA ILE A 87 -1.04 6.81 -10.02
C ILE A 87 -0.97 7.58 -11.33
N TYR A 88 -2.13 7.82 -11.94
CA TYR A 88 -2.27 8.49 -13.22
C TYR A 88 -3.00 9.81 -13.07
N PHE A 89 -2.48 10.86 -13.70
CA PHE A 89 -3.11 12.16 -13.73
C PHE A 89 -2.69 12.97 -14.97
N LYS A 90 -3.48 13.96 -15.32
CA LYS A 90 -3.12 14.89 -16.41
C LYS A 90 -2.49 16.16 -15.85
N GLN A 91 -1.41 16.56 -16.47
CA GLN A 91 -0.75 17.85 -16.20
C GLN A 91 -0.39 18.50 -17.55
N GLY A 92 -0.91 19.69 -17.80
CA GLY A 92 -0.69 20.38 -19.07
C GLY A 92 -1.17 19.60 -20.30
N GLY A 93 -2.24 18.82 -20.18
CA GLY A 93 -2.77 17.98 -21.26
C GLY A 93 -2.03 16.64 -21.47
N VAL A 94 -0.94 16.41 -20.76
CA VAL A 94 -0.15 15.17 -20.83
C VAL A 94 -0.50 14.26 -19.67
N THR A 95 -0.72 12.97 -19.94
CA THR A 95 -0.91 11.96 -18.90
C THR A 95 0.44 11.62 -18.26
N LYS A 96 0.50 11.81 -16.94
CA LYS A 96 1.65 11.43 -16.10
C LYS A 96 1.34 10.19 -15.29
N ARG A 97 2.38 9.42 -15.02
CA ARG A 97 2.37 8.25 -14.15
C ARG A 97 3.43 8.43 -13.08
N ILE A 98 3.02 8.34 -11.83
CA ILE A 98 3.91 8.28 -10.67
C ILE A 98 3.59 7.05 -9.86
N TYR A 99 4.42 6.72 -8.90
CA TYR A 99 4.32 5.47 -8.13
C TYR A 99 4.21 5.75 -6.64
N LEU A 100 3.55 4.85 -5.94
CA LEU A 100 3.46 4.84 -4.49
C LEU A 100 3.81 3.45 -3.99
N GLU A 101 4.75 3.38 -3.04
CA GLU A 101 5.09 2.17 -2.29
C GLU A 101 4.69 2.34 -0.84
N HIS A 102 4.15 1.29 -0.27
CA HIS A 102 3.87 1.20 1.15
C HIS A 102 4.80 0.19 1.81
N PHE A 103 5.69 0.67 2.69
CA PHE A 103 6.63 -0.18 3.39
C PHE A 103 6.11 -0.58 4.77
N GLY A 104 6.06 -1.88 5.04
CA GLY A 104 5.62 -2.45 6.31
C GLY A 104 6.66 -2.33 7.43
N VAL A 105 7.22 -1.14 7.62
CA VAL A 105 8.23 -0.83 8.64
C VAL A 105 7.75 0.26 9.58
N ASP A 106 8.22 0.22 10.83
CA ASP A 106 7.98 1.24 11.84
C ASP A 106 8.85 2.50 11.63
N GLU A 107 8.80 3.43 12.59
CA GLU A 107 9.59 4.68 12.60
C GLU A 107 11.11 4.46 12.67
N HIS A 108 11.55 3.27 13.05
CA HIS A 108 12.96 2.87 13.08
C HIS A 108 13.37 2.05 11.84
N GLY A 109 12.47 1.87 10.89
CA GLY A 109 12.71 1.07 9.69
C GLY A 109 12.70 -0.44 9.95
N LEU A 110 12.05 -0.89 11.03
CA LEU A 110 12.00 -2.28 11.45
C LEU A 110 10.68 -2.94 11.04
N VAL A 111 10.78 -4.18 10.55
CA VAL A 111 9.61 -5.01 10.27
C VAL A 111 8.99 -5.55 11.56
N PRO A 112 7.68 -5.89 11.57
CA PRO A 112 7.06 -6.55 12.71
C PRO A 112 7.76 -7.89 13.04
N ALA A 113 7.85 -8.22 14.33
CA ALA A 113 8.54 -9.44 14.79
C ALA A 113 7.96 -10.75 14.20
N TRP A 114 6.64 -10.78 13.93
CA TRP A 114 5.98 -11.95 13.32
C TRP A 114 6.46 -12.23 11.89
N PHE A 115 6.93 -11.21 11.17
CA PHE A 115 7.41 -11.34 9.79
C PHE A 115 8.63 -12.29 9.69
N ALA A 116 9.55 -12.23 10.63
CA ALA A 116 10.69 -13.14 10.70
C ALA A 116 10.24 -14.58 11.03
N LYS A 117 9.31 -14.72 11.97
CA LYS A 117 8.77 -16.01 12.39
C LYS A 117 8.05 -16.72 11.23
N ASP A 118 7.24 -16.02 10.48
CA ASP A 118 6.51 -16.58 9.33
C ASP A 118 7.46 -17.05 8.21
N LYS A 119 8.61 -16.41 8.08
CA LYS A 119 9.64 -16.77 7.09
C LYS A 119 10.65 -17.80 7.58
N GLY A 120 10.63 -18.14 8.86
CA GLY A 120 11.58 -19.07 9.46
C GLY A 120 13.04 -18.57 9.43
N ILE A 121 13.24 -17.26 9.51
CA ILE A 121 14.55 -16.58 9.55
C ILE A 121 14.70 -15.77 10.82
N THR A 122 15.91 -15.30 11.13
CA THR A 122 16.13 -14.41 12.27
C THR A 122 15.50 -13.04 12.04
N TYR A 123 15.24 -12.33 13.13
CA TYR A 123 14.69 -10.97 13.04
C TYR A 123 15.65 -10.00 12.35
N GLU A 124 16.95 -10.15 12.59
CA GLU A 124 17.98 -9.36 11.93
C GLU A 124 18.01 -9.61 10.42
N GLU A 125 18.01 -10.89 10.00
CA GLU A 125 17.93 -11.27 8.58
C GLU A 125 16.67 -10.75 7.91
N ALA A 126 15.52 -10.80 8.59
CA ALA A 126 14.26 -10.26 8.07
C ALA A 126 14.33 -8.75 7.83
N ASN A 127 14.87 -8.01 8.79
CA ASN A 127 15.05 -6.56 8.65
C ASN A 127 16.04 -6.20 7.53
N GLN A 128 17.19 -6.89 7.49
CA GLN A 128 18.18 -6.67 6.46
C GLN A 128 17.59 -6.90 5.06
N LYS A 129 16.99 -8.05 4.83
CA LYS A 129 16.40 -8.42 3.56
C LYS A 129 15.29 -7.46 3.11
N TYR A 130 14.44 -7.03 4.04
CA TYR A 130 13.37 -6.10 3.75
C TYR A 130 13.91 -4.71 3.36
N ASN A 131 14.88 -4.20 4.11
CA ASN A 131 15.53 -2.92 3.84
C ASN A 131 16.37 -2.93 2.56
N ASP A 132 17.01 -4.05 2.23
CA ASP A 132 17.69 -4.23 0.93
C ASP A 132 16.68 -4.13 -0.23
N GLY A 133 15.49 -4.70 -0.07
CA GLY A 133 14.39 -4.56 -1.03
C GLY A 133 13.92 -3.11 -1.20
N ILE A 134 13.78 -2.36 -0.10
CA ILE A 134 13.45 -0.93 -0.13
C ILE A 134 14.51 -0.15 -0.90
N THR A 135 15.78 -0.40 -0.59
CA THR A 135 16.92 0.26 -1.24
C THR A 135 16.93 -0.02 -2.74
N TRP A 136 16.73 -1.27 -3.13
CA TRP A 136 16.66 -1.67 -4.53
C TRP A 136 15.52 -0.96 -5.30
N LYS A 137 14.33 -0.89 -4.71
CA LYS A 137 13.17 -0.20 -5.31
C LYS A 137 13.44 1.29 -5.50
N LYS A 138 13.95 1.95 -4.47
CA LYS A 138 14.30 3.39 -4.55
C LYS A 138 15.36 3.66 -5.60
N ALA A 139 16.38 2.82 -5.66
CA ALA A 139 17.45 2.94 -6.67
C ALA A 139 16.93 2.75 -8.10
N ALA A 140 15.95 1.86 -8.31
CA ALA A 140 15.31 1.69 -9.61
C ALA A 140 14.60 2.96 -10.08
N HIS A 141 13.83 3.60 -9.21
CA HIS A 141 13.15 4.86 -9.52
C HIS A 141 14.11 6.00 -9.77
N GLU A 142 15.19 6.10 -8.99
CA GLU A 142 16.24 7.09 -9.17
C GLU A 142 16.96 6.90 -10.52
N LYS A 143 17.35 5.66 -10.85
CA LYS A 143 18.01 5.32 -12.09
C LYS A 143 17.24 5.73 -13.35
N PHE A 144 15.93 5.54 -13.32
CA PHE A 144 15.06 5.82 -14.47
C PHE A 144 14.35 7.18 -14.40
N GLY A 145 14.59 7.95 -13.33
CA GLY A 145 14.00 9.27 -13.16
C GLY A 145 12.48 9.26 -12.97
N THR A 146 11.92 8.16 -12.48
CA THR A 146 10.49 8.05 -12.16
C THR A 146 10.20 8.51 -10.74
N GLN A 147 9.05 9.14 -10.53
CA GLN A 147 8.69 9.67 -9.22
C GLN A 147 8.08 8.58 -8.34
N LEU A 148 8.65 8.41 -7.15
CA LEU A 148 8.17 7.50 -6.12
C LEU A 148 7.72 8.26 -4.89
N LEU A 149 6.47 8.06 -4.50
CA LEU A 149 5.93 8.42 -3.18
C LEU A 149 6.03 7.22 -2.24
N VAL A 150 6.29 7.48 -0.97
CA VAL A 150 6.48 6.43 0.04
C VAL A 150 5.61 6.69 1.25
N THR A 151 4.91 5.66 1.69
CA THR A 151 4.29 5.56 3.01
C THR A 151 4.85 4.37 3.76
N SER A 152 4.68 4.34 5.08
CA SER A 152 5.11 3.22 5.91
C SER A 152 4.06 2.92 6.99
N SER A 153 4.26 1.81 7.71
CA SER A 153 3.40 1.48 8.86
C SER A 153 3.44 2.56 9.94
N ALA A 154 4.55 3.30 10.08
CA ALA A 154 4.65 4.42 10.99
C ALA A 154 3.60 5.52 10.70
N ASP A 155 3.27 5.75 9.44
CA ASP A 155 2.26 6.74 9.05
C ASP A 155 0.85 6.40 9.56
N PHE A 156 0.57 5.12 9.81
CA PHE A 156 -0.70 4.67 10.41
C PHE A 156 -0.74 4.82 11.92
N HIS A 157 0.42 4.89 12.59
CA HIS A 157 0.51 5.04 14.03
C HIS A 157 0.46 6.50 14.47
N TYR A 158 1.07 7.39 13.71
CA TYR A 158 1.33 8.78 14.12
C TYR A 158 0.54 9.81 13.32
N SER A 159 -0.17 9.42 12.28
CA SER A 159 -0.96 10.31 11.44
C SER A 159 -2.18 9.62 10.85
N ASP A 160 -3.11 10.39 10.32
CA ASP A 160 -4.16 9.90 9.45
C ASP A 160 -3.57 9.63 8.07
N ILE A 161 -3.69 8.40 7.56
CA ILE A 161 -3.12 8.01 6.27
C ILE A 161 -3.72 8.81 5.11
N ARG A 162 -4.99 9.19 5.18
CA ARG A 162 -5.63 10.01 4.16
C ARG A 162 -5.04 11.41 4.12
N ASP A 163 -4.78 12.02 5.27
CA ASP A 163 -4.12 13.33 5.36
C ASP A 163 -2.68 13.26 4.87
N LYS A 164 -1.96 12.22 5.23
CA LYS A 164 -0.61 11.96 4.73
C LYS A 164 -0.58 11.85 3.20
N LEU A 165 -1.46 11.05 2.63
CA LEU A 165 -1.57 10.88 1.17
C LEU A 165 -2.00 12.17 0.49
N ARG A 166 -2.98 12.90 1.04
CA ARG A 166 -3.38 14.21 0.49
C ARG A 166 -2.19 15.14 0.35
N LYS A 167 -1.35 15.22 1.37
CA LYS A 167 -0.15 16.08 1.37
C LYS A 167 0.87 15.59 0.33
N LEU A 168 1.23 14.31 0.33
CA LEU A 168 2.18 13.74 -0.61
C LEU A 168 1.75 13.93 -2.07
N LEU A 169 0.48 13.66 -2.36
CA LEU A 169 -0.09 13.78 -3.70
C LEU A 169 -0.15 15.24 -4.17
N ALA A 170 -0.57 16.15 -3.30
CA ALA A 170 -0.61 17.57 -3.62
C ALA A 170 0.78 18.13 -3.90
N GLU A 171 1.79 17.78 -3.11
CA GLU A 171 3.20 18.16 -3.33
C GLU A 171 3.75 17.59 -4.64
N ALA A 172 3.27 16.42 -5.07
CA ALA A 172 3.62 15.80 -6.35
C ALA A 172 2.86 16.37 -7.55
N GLY A 173 1.95 17.30 -7.33
CA GLY A 173 1.13 17.91 -8.40
C GLY A 173 -0.05 17.06 -8.87
N VAL A 174 -0.43 16.03 -8.12
CA VAL A 174 -1.60 15.20 -8.41
C VAL A 174 -2.86 15.97 -8.05
N PRO A 175 -3.82 16.15 -8.99
CA PRO A 175 -5.09 16.78 -8.68
C PRO A 175 -5.89 15.95 -7.66
N ILE A 176 -6.36 16.59 -6.61
CA ILE A 176 -7.21 15.97 -5.59
C ILE A 176 -8.62 16.52 -5.74
N GLN A 177 -9.55 15.60 -5.90
CA GLN A 177 -10.97 15.88 -5.91
C GLN A 177 -11.66 14.94 -4.92
N GLU A 178 -11.80 15.41 -3.68
CA GLU A 178 -12.42 14.63 -2.62
C GLU A 178 -13.84 14.25 -2.99
N LYS A 179 -14.14 12.97 -2.89
CA LYS A 179 -15.47 12.43 -3.12
C LYS A 179 -16.34 12.59 -1.88
N THR A 180 -17.60 12.93 -2.08
CA THR A 180 -18.61 12.90 -1.02
C THR A 180 -18.95 11.45 -0.63
N ASP A 181 -19.57 11.26 0.52
CA ASP A 181 -20.03 9.93 0.95
C ASP A 181 -21.03 9.32 -0.05
N GLU A 182 -21.85 10.15 -0.67
CA GLU A 182 -22.81 9.75 -1.71
C GLU A 182 -22.09 9.25 -2.98
N GLU A 183 -21.08 9.97 -3.46
CA GLU A 183 -20.27 9.54 -4.60
C GLU A 183 -19.47 8.25 -4.30
N LEU A 184 -19.00 8.09 -3.07
CA LEU A 184 -18.35 6.85 -2.64
C LEU A 184 -19.32 5.67 -2.56
N TYR A 185 -20.53 5.91 -2.10
CA TYR A 185 -21.58 4.90 -2.04
C TYR A 185 -21.93 4.37 -3.43
N ASP A 186 -22.01 5.26 -4.43
CA ASP A 186 -22.30 4.90 -5.81
C ASP A 186 -21.20 4.04 -6.46
N LEU A 187 -19.96 4.12 -5.96
CA LEU A 187 -18.87 3.27 -6.41
C LEU A 187 -18.96 1.82 -5.91
N VAL A 188 -19.69 1.57 -4.82
CA VAL A 188 -19.84 0.23 -4.21
C VAL A 188 -20.99 -0.55 -4.83
N LEU A 189 -21.99 0.15 -5.35
CA LEU A 189 -23.14 -0.47 -5.98
C LEU A 189 -22.81 -0.92 -7.41
N PRO A 190 -23.17 -2.16 -7.77
CA PRO A 190 -22.99 -2.66 -9.13
C PRO A 190 -23.89 -1.93 -10.12
#